data_d7fc20ee2ac4399005336463e630d438
#
_entry.id   d7fc20ee2ac4399005336463e630d438
#
_cell.length_a   1.000
_cell.length_b   1.000
_cell.length_c   1.000
_cell.angle_alpha   90.00
_cell.angle_beta   90.00
_cell.angle_gamma   90.00
#
_symmetry.space_group_name_H-M   'P 1'
#
loop_
_entity.id
_entity.type
_entity.pdbx_description
1 polymer ?
#
loop_
_entity_poly.entity_id
_entity_poly.type
_entity_poly.pdbx_seq_one_letter_code
_entity_poly.pdbx_strand_id
1 'polypeptide(L)'
;MKARKIVRNRRKMDEKGVSPVIGVILMVAATIVIAAVVMGMLGGFAPPKKTYAVSASASRINSTAITITYLGGPDQASVDTSKHSYAIISNASGEQAYIKELFLPTVGNSAVITGLNSTYAGREHVVVNVTFVDGTTQVILDTYV
;
A
#
# COMPACT_ATOMS: atom_id res chain seq x y z
N MET A 1 43.01 31.47 -64.18
CA MET A 1 41.98 30.39 -63.94
C MET A 1 42.39 29.45 -62.83
N LYS A 2 42.60 29.96 -61.59
CA LYS A 2 43.08 29.17 -60.43
C LYS A 2 42.35 29.45 -59.11
N ALA A 3 41.16 30.13 -59.09
CA ALA A 3 40.52 30.56 -57.87
C ALA A 3 39.27 29.68 -57.40
N ARG A 4 38.89 28.69 -58.23
CA ARG A 4 37.64 27.90 -57.92
C ARG A 4 37.87 26.61 -57.13
N LYS A 5 39.05 26.20 -56.79
CA LYS A 5 39.36 24.89 -56.17
C LYS A 5 39.47 24.96 -54.64
N ILE A 6 39.59 26.13 -54.04
CA ILE A 6 39.81 26.30 -52.58
C ILE A 6 38.56 26.35 -51.81
N VAL A 7 37.43 26.81 -52.34
CA VAL A 7 36.17 26.97 -51.65
C VAL A 7 35.43 25.64 -51.39
N ARG A 8 35.70 24.61 -52.19
CA ARG A 8 35.02 23.32 -52.08
C ARG A 8 35.48 22.42 -50.93
N ASN A 9 36.63 22.71 -50.37
CA ASN A 9 37.22 21.85 -49.32
C ASN A 9 36.84 22.29 -47.90
N ARG A 10 36.39 23.55 -47.67
CA ARG A 10 35.99 24.02 -46.35
C ARG A 10 34.62 23.48 -45.90
N ARG A 11 33.68 23.28 -46.81
CA ARG A 11 32.36 22.75 -46.49
C ARG A 11 32.36 21.27 -46.08
N LYS A 12 33.32 20.48 -46.48
CA LYS A 12 33.46 19.07 -46.13
C LYS A 12 34.06 18.84 -44.74
N MET A 13 34.74 19.83 -44.16
CA MET A 13 35.30 19.70 -42.83
C MET A 13 34.27 20.01 -41.73
N ASP A 14 33.32 20.90 -41.97
CA ASP A 14 32.31 21.29 -41.01
C ASP A 14 31.26 20.19 -40.80
N GLU A 15 30.89 19.44 -41.79
CA GLU A 15 29.94 18.33 -41.70
C GLU A 15 30.48 17.14 -40.91
N LYS A 16 31.79 16.90 -40.92
CA LYS A 16 32.41 15.81 -40.15
C LYS A 16 32.59 16.10 -38.68
N GLY A 17 32.62 17.38 -38.28
CA GLY A 17 32.73 17.80 -36.88
C GLY A 17 31.41 17.83 -36.15
N VAL A 18 30.31 18.08 -36.86
CA VAL A 18 28.96 18.18 -36.25
C VAL A 18 28.35 16.81 -35.99
N SER A 19 28.62 15.82 -36.82
CA SER A 19 28.07 14.47 -36.71
C SER A 19 28.42 13.75 -35.37
N PRO A 20 29.66 13.78 -34.87
CA PRO A 20 29.98 13.17 -33.58
C PRO A 20 29.32 13.85 -32.40
N VAL A 21 29.19 15.17 -32.43
CA VAL A 21 28.52 15.95 -31.35
C VAL A 21 27.03 15.63 -31.28
N ILE A 22 26.37 15.56 -32.42
CA ILE A 22 24.95 15.16 -32.49
C ILE A 22 24.78 13.74 -31.96
N GLY A 23 25.68 12.82 -32.30
CA GLY A 23 25.65 11.44 -31.79
C GLY A 23 25.73 11.37 -30.27
N VAL A 24 26.63 12.14 -29.68
CA VAL A 24 26.74 12.19 -28.17
C VAL A 24 25.50 12.78 -27.53
N ILE A 25 24.96 13.88 -28.10
CA ILE A 25 23.73 14.49 -27.57
C ILE A 25 22.55 13.51 -27.64
N LEU A 26 22.38 12.80 -28.75
CA LEU A 26 21.32 11.80 -28.90
C LEU A 26 21.49 10.63 -27.93
N MET A 27 22.72 10.19 -27.70
CA MET A 27 23.00 9.11 -26.74
C MET A 27 22.65 9.51 -25.33
N VAL A 28 23.02 10.72 -24.91
CA VAL A 28 22.67 11.24 -23.58
C VAL A 28 21.15 11.41 -23.44
N ALA A 29 20.49 11.96 -24.46
CA ALA A 29 19.04 12.11 -24.45
C ALA A 29 18.32 10.75 -24.34
N ALA A 30 18.78 9.74 -25.08
CA ALA A 30 18.20 8.39 -25.01
C ALA A 30 18.39 7.75 -23.63
N THR A 31 19.55 7.89 -23.02
CA THR A 31 19.80 7.34 -21.69
C THR A 31 18.93 7.99 -20.62
N ILE A 32 18.70 9.30 -20.68
CA ILE A 32 17.81 10.01 -19.75
C ILE A 32 16.35 9.53 -19.90
N VAL A 33 15.88 9.35 -21.13
CA VAL A 33 14.53 8.86 -21.38
C VAL A 33 14.35 7.43 -20.85
N ILE A 34 15.32 6.55 -21.12
CA ILE A 34 15.28 5.17 -20.61
C ILE A 34 15.28 5.17 -19.06
N ALA A 35 16.15 5.96 -18.44
CA ALA A 35 16.19 6.07 -16.99
C ALA A 35 14.87 6.56 -16.39
N ALA A 36 14.22 7.54 -17.00
CA ALA A 36 12.91 8.05 -16.58
C ALA A 36 11.80 6.97 -16.69
N VAL A 37 11.80 6.20 -17.78
CA VAL A 37 10.83 5.11 -17.97
C VAL A 37 11.04 4.01 -16.94
N VAL A 38 12.29 3.59 -16.68
CA VAL A 38 12.62 2.57 -15.70
C VAL A 38 12.21 3.03 -14.29
N MET A 39 12.51 4.27 -13.90
CA MET A 39 12.05 4.83 -12.62
C MET A 39 10.54 4.87 -12.51
N GLY A 40 9.84 5.23 -13.56
CA GLY A 40 8.38 5.21 -13.61
C GLY A 40 7.80 3.81 -13.42
N MET A 41 8.41 2.80 -14.04
CA MET A 41 7.99 1.39 -13.90
C MET A 41 8.26 0.80 -12.51
N LEU A 42 9.31 1.25 -11.81
CA LEU A 42 9.62 0.83 -10.44
C LEU A 42 8.71 1.47 -9.37
N GLY A 43 7.62 2.11 -9.79
CA GLY A 43 6.61 2.68 -8.87
C GLY A 43 6.94 4.08 -8.37
N GLY A 44 7.94 4.75 -8.95
CA GLY A 44 8.37 6.08 -8.53
C GLY A 44 8.92 6.11 -7.10
N PHE A 45 9.19 7.28 -6.59
CA PHE A 45 9.56 7.49 -5.18
C PHE A 45 8.32 7.60 -4.27
N ALA A 46 7.34 6.70 -4.42
CA ALA A 46 6.24 6.65 -3.46
C ALA A 46 6.83 6.29 -2.10
N PRO A 47 6.67 7.12 -1.06
CA PRO A 47 7.16 6.80 0.26
C PRO A 47 6.52 5.48 0.71
N PRO A 48 7.27 4.58 1.36
CA PRO A 48 6.71 3.33 1.86
C PRO A 48 5.55 3.64 2.80
N LYS A 49 4.42 2.95 2.61
CA LYS A 49 3.29 3.06 3.54
C LYS A 49 3.77 2.63 4.92
N LYS A 50 3.56 3.50 5.90
CA LYS A 50 3.89 3.19 7.28
C LYS A 50 2.99 2.05 7.75
N THR A 51 3.59 0.98 8.24
CA THR A 51 2.89 -0.15 8.85
C THR A 51 3.01 -0.01 10.36
N TYR A 52 1.88 -0.08 11.05
CA TYR A 52 1.83 0.05 12.50
C TYR A 52 1.69 -1.34 13.15
N ALA A 53 2.39 -1.55 14.25
CA ALA A 53 2.37 -2.80 15.01
C ALA A 53 1.42 -2.70 16.20
N VAL A 54 0.16 -3.05 15.96
CA VAL A 54 -0.89 -3.22 16.97
C VAL A 54 -1.64 -4.51 16.67
N SER A 55 -2.29 -5.10 17.69
CA SER A 55 -2.96 -6.38 17.56
C SER A 55 -4.27 -6.43 18.34
N ALA A 56 -5.13 -7.35 17.91
CA ALA A 56 -6.33 -7.74 18.61
C ALA A 56 -6.39 -9.27 18.68
N SER A 57 -7.26 -9.81 19.52
CA SER A 57 -7.59 -11.23 19.54
C SER A 57 -9.07 -11.43 19.38
N ALA A 58 -9.47 -12.52 18.76
CA ALA A 58 -10.85 -12.97 18.73
C ALA A 58 -10.94 -14.36 19.33
N SER A 59 -11.99 -14.58 20.10
CA SER A 59 -12.27 -15.90 20.66
C SER A 59 -13.77 -16.15 20.66
N ARG A 60 -14.15 -17.40 20.46
CA ARG A 60 -15.54 -17.82 20.48
C ARG A 60 -16.00 -18.05 21.91
N ILE A 61 -17.13 -17.48 22.29
CA ILE A 61 -17.78 -17.70 23.58
C ILE A 61 -18.73 -18.89 23.50
N ASN A 62 -19.52 -18.94 22.43
CA ASN A 62 -20.47 -20.00 22.16
C ASN A 62 -20.79 -20.09 20.65
N SER A 63 -21.70 -20.95 20.26
CA SER A 63 -22.06 -21.16 18.85
C SER A 63 -22.60 -19.93 18.11
N THR A 64 -23.04 -18.90 18.84
CA THR A 64 -23.66 -17.69 18.28
C THR A 64 -22.98 -16.40 18.70
N ALA A 65 -21.85 -16.47 19.44
CA ALA A 65 -21.19 -15.28 19.96
C ALA A 65 -19.65 -15.39 19.93
N ILE A 66 -19.02 -14.29 19.53
CA ILE A 66 -17.56 -14.10 19.47
C ILE A 66 -17.22 -12.88 20.32
N THR A 67 -16.15 -12.93 21.10
CA THR A 67 -15.55 -11.76 21.74
C THR A 67 -14.29 -11.34 20.97
N ILE A 68 -14.13 -10.04 20.79
CA ILE A 68 -12.95 -9.43 20.21
C ILE A 68 -12.34 -8.51 21.25
N THR A 69 -11.06 -8.70 21.55
CA THR A 69 -10.33 -7.91 22.54
C THR A 69 -9.15 -7.20 21.87
N TYR A 70 -9.03 -5.89 22.12
CA TYR A 70 -7.91 -5.11 21.67
C TYR A 70 -6.71 -5.26 22.61
N LEU A 71 -5.59 -5.74 22.08
CA LEU A 71 -4.39 -6.02 22.88
C LEU A 71 -3.39 -4.85 22.86
N GLY A 72 -3.52 -3.93 21.90
CA GLY A 72 -2.56 -2.85 21.70
C GLY A 72 -1.29 -3.32 21.01
N GLY A 73 -0.22 -2.56 21.19
CA GLY A 73 1.10 -2.86 20.62
C GLY A 73 2.06 -1.68 20.75
N PRO A 74 3.28 -1.79 20.23
CA PRO A 74 4.30 -0.73 20.31
C PRO A 74 3.84 0.60 19.73
N ASP A 75 2.98 0.57 18.70
CA ASP A 75 2.48 1.77 18.02
C ASP A 75 1.12 2.25 18.54
N GLN A 76 0.74 1.86 19.76
CA GLN A 76 -0.52 2.27 20.39
C GLN A 76 -0.71 3.79 20.42
N ALA A 77 0.36 4.56 20.61
CA ALA A 77 0.31 6.02 20.62
C ALA A 77 -0.08 6.64 19.25
N SER A 78 0.03 5.88 18.19
CA SER A 78 -0.35 6.32 16.83
C SER A 78 -1.80 5.95 16.47
N VAL A 79 -2.50 5.22 17.32
CA VAL A 79 -3.88 4.82 17.09
C VAL A 79 -4.83 5.98 17.41
N ASP A 80 -5.79 6.24 16.53
CA ASP A 80 -6.82 7.25 16.76
C ASP A 80 -7.91 6.70 17.69
N THR A 81 -7.76 6.96 18.98
CA THR A 81 -8.69 6.51 20.01
C THR A 81 -10.04 7.24 19.99
N SER A 82 -10.21 8.25 19.15
CA SER A 82 -11.49 8.93 18.94
C SER A 82 -12.40 8.22 17.94
N LYS A 83 -11.84 7.31 17.14
CA LYS A 83 -12.57 6.53 16.16
C LYS A 83 -12.73 5.09 16.60
N HIS A 84 -13.91 4.55 16.38
CA HIS A 84 -14.19 3.15 16.67
C HIS A 84 -13.45 2.23 15.69
N SER A 85 -13.04 1.09 16.17
CA SER A 85 -12.61 -0.04 15.35
C SER A 85 -13.82 -0.74 14.73
N TYR A 86 -13.61 -1.38 13.60
CA TYR A 86 -14.65 -2.10 12.88
C TYR A 86 -14.26 -3.57 12.72
N ALA A 87 -15.22 -4.46 12.97
CA ALA A 87 -15.11 -5.85 12.62
C ALA A 87 -15.96 -6.19 11.38
N ILE A 88 -15.38 -6.90 10.48
CA ILE A 88 -16.06 -7.54 9.35
C ILE A 88 -16.05 -9.02 9.62
N ILE A 89 -17.23 -9.61 9.71
CA ILE A 89 -17.40 -11.05 9.92
C ILE A 89 -18.05 -11.62 8.68
N SER A 90 -17.41 -12.60 8.08
CA SER A 90 -17.94 -13.33 6.93
C SER A 90 -18.09 -14.81 7.28
N ASN A 91 -19.09 -15.43 6.69
CA ASN A 91 -19.30 -16.88 6.82
C ASN A 91 -18.30 -17.67 5.96
N ALA A 92 -18.31 -18.99 6.09
CA ALA A 92 -17.44 -19.89 5.32
C ALA A 92 -17.64 -19.80 3.79
N SER A 93 -18.75 -19.22 3.32
CA SER A 93 -19.03 -18.99 1.90
C SER A 93 -18.50 -17.64 1.40
N GLY A 94 -17.85 -16.85 2.27
CA GLY A 94 -17.32 -15.52 1.93
C GLY A 94 -18.38 -14.41 1.89
N GLU A 95 -19.64 -14.71 2.25
CA GLU A 95 -20.69 -13.71 2.37
C GLU A 95 -20.49 -12.93 3.65
N GLN A 96 -20.44 -11.58 3.56
CA GLN A 96 -20.30 -10.71 4.71
C GLN A 96 -21.60 -10.78 5.56
N ALA A 97 -21.49 -11.38 6.73
CA ALA A 97 -22.63 -11.49 7.62
C ALA A 97 -22.86 -10.20 8.43
N TYR A 98 -21.78 -9.54 8.89
CA TYR A 98 -21.86 -8.37 9.74
C TYR A 98 -20.68 -7.44 9.54
N ILE A 99 -20.97 -6.13 9.42
CA ILE A 99 -20.01 -5.06 9.69
C ILE A 99 -20.44 -4.42 11.00
N LYS A 100 -19.65 -4.55 12.03
CA LYS A 100 -19.98 -4.00 13.34
C LYS A 100 -18.93 -3.02 13.81
N GLU A 101 -19.40 -1.86 14.22
CA GLU A 101 -18.61 -0.94 15.01
C GLU A 101 -18.38 -1.58 16.39
N LEU A 102 -17.11 -1.68 16.78
CA LEU A 102 -16.72 -2.39 18.00
C LEU A 102 -16.59 -1.43 19.20
N PHE A 103 -15.39 -0.99 19.41
CA PHE A 103 -14.97 -0.22 20.58
C PHE A 103 -13.94 0.83 20.16
N LEU A 104 -13.76 1.81 21.02
CA LEU A 104 -12.58 2.67 20.93
C LEU A 104 -11.34 1.83 21.22
N PRO A 105 -10.29 1.90 20.38
CA PRO A 105 -9.14 1.01 20.46
C PRO A 105 -8.22 1.34 21.64
N THR A 106 -8.71 1.06 22.84
CA THR A 106 -7.99 1.19 24.11
C THR A 106 -7.60 -0.20 24.58
N VAL A 107 -6.38 -0.35 25.04
CA VAL A 107 -5.84 -1.66 25.50
C VAL A 107 -6.74 -2.28 26.57
N GLY A 108 -7.11 -3.53 26.34
CA GLY A 108 -7.99 -4.29 27.21
C GLY A 108 -9.49 -4.13 26.92
N ASN A 109 -9.88 -3.18 26.05
CA ASN A 109 -11.27 -3.10 25.62
C ASN A 109 -11.68 -4.33 24.82
N SER A 110 -12.90 -4.78 25.07
CA SER A 110 -13.47 -5.92 24.36
C SER A 110 -14.90 -5.64 23.93
N ALA A 111 -15.32 -6.26 22.85
CA ALA A 111 -16.69 -6.24 22.37
C ALA A 111 -17.16 -7.66 22.10
N VAL A 112 -18.42 -7.92 22.49
CA VAL A 112 -19.07 -9.19 22.17
C VAL A 112 -20.00 -8.99 21.01
N ILE A 113 -19.85 -9.84 20.01
CA ILE A 113 -20.72 -9.90 18.84
C ILE A 113 -21.62 -11.12 19.01
N THR A 114 -22.90 -10.89 19.05
CA THR A 114 -23.94 -11.92 19.23
C THR A 114 -24.82 -12.01 18.00
N GLY A 115 -25.60 -13.11 17.91
CA GLY A 115 -26.53 -13.33 16.81
C GLY A 115 -25.88 -13.94 15.57
N LEU A 116 -24.69 -14.52 15.70
CA LEU A 116 -24.05 -15.28 14.63
C LEU A 116 -24.81 -16.58 14.36
N ASN A 117 -24.73 -17.04 13.13
CA ASN A 117 -25.39 -18.28 12.75
C ASN A 117 -24.58 -19.49 13.27
N SER A 118 -25.19 -20.28 14.15
CA SER A 118 -24.56 -21.45 14.77
C SER A 118 -24.11 -22.53 13.75
N THR A 119 -24.69 -22.54 12.56
CA THR A 119 -24.30 -23.48 11.48
C THR A 119 -22.86 -23.26 11.00
N TYR A 120 -22.33 -22.05 11.15
CA TYR A 120 -20.97 -21.68 10.74
C TYR A 120 -19.99 -21.57 11.91
N ALA A 121 -20.39 -21.98 13.11
CA ALA A 121 -19.55 -21.93 14.29
C ALA A 121 -18.17 -22.57 14.06
N GLY A 122 -17.11 -21.81 14.34
CA GLY A 122 -15.72 -22.24 14.08
C GLY A 122 -15.25 -22.09 12.65
N ARG A 123 -16.00 -21.42 11.78
CA ARG A 123 -15.65 -21.15 10.39
C ARG A 123 -15.88 -19.69 9.99
N GLU A 124 -16.26 -18.86 10.93
CA GLU A 124 -16.38 -17.42 10.63
C GLU A 124 -15.02 -16.78 10.53
N HIS A 125 -14.83 -16.07 9.42
CA HIS A 125 -13.68 -15.24 9.18
C HIS A 125 -13.89 -13.86 9.80
N VAL A 126 -13.03 -13.49 10.72
CA VAL A 126 -13.09 -12.23 11.46
C VAL A 126 -11.92 -11.35 11.08
N VAL A 127 -12.22 -10.19 10.50
CA VAL A 127 -11.25 -9.17 10.15
C VAL A 127 -11.52 -7.91 10.97
N VAL A 128 -10.53 -7.41 11.69
CA VAL A 128 -10.66 -6.20 12.52
C VAL A 128 -9.76 -5.11 11.97
N ASN A 129 -10.35 -3.93 11.76
CA ASN A 129 -9.67 -2.74 11.27
C ASN A 129 -9.59 -1.68 12.36
N VAL A 130 -8.46 -0.97 12.41
CA VAL A 130 -8.25 0.21 13.27
C VAL A 130 -7.76 1.38 12.42
N THR A 131 -8.18 2.59 12.77
CA THR A 131 -7.73 3.83 12.13
C THR A 131 -6.64 4.48 12.99
N PHE A 132 -5.62 5.00 12.32
CA PHE A 132 -4.50 5.71 12.94
C PHE A 132 -4.66 7.21 12.82
N VAL A 133 -3.89 7.97 13.62
CA VAL A 133 -3.95 9.44 13.68
C VAL A 133 -3.64 10.10 12.32
N ASP A 134 -2.84 9.45 11.49
CA ASP A 134 -2.54 9.89 10.12
C ASP A 134 -3.70 9.65 9.12
N GLY A 135 -4.81 9.09 9.59
CA GLY A 135 -5.99 8.75 8.80
C GLY A 135 -5.89 7.42 8.06
N THR A 136 -4.79 6.69 8.18
CA THR A 136 -4.68 5.35 7.58
C THR A 136 -5.51 4.34 8.37
N THR A 137 -6.10 3.38 7.65
CA THR A 137 -6.81 2.24 8.27
C THR A 137 -6.04 0.96 7.95
N GLN A 138 -5.79 0.16 8.97
CA GLN A 138 -5.04 -1.09 8.83
C GLN A 138 -5.80 -2.25 9.48
N VAL A 139 -5.70 -3.42 8.85
CA VAL A 139 -6.14 -4.68 9.45
C VAL A 139 -5.18 -5.06 10.57
N ILE A 140 -5.71 -5.30 11.76
CA ILE A 140 -4.93 -5.68 12.95
C ILE A 140 -5.21 -7.11 13.41
N LEU A 141 -6.27 -7.70 12.91
CA LEU A 141 -6.62 -9.09 13.13
C LEU A 141 -7.27 -9.66 11.87
N ASP A 142 -6.84 -10.84 11.49
CA ASP A 142 -7.37 -11.64 10.39
C ASP A 142 -7.30 -13.10 10.81
N THR A 143 -8.44 -13.68 11.19
CA THR A 143 -8.49 -15.03 11.77
C THR A 143 -9.84 -15.70 11.58
N TYR A 144 -9.85 -17.02 11.71
CA TYR A 144 -11.06 -17.84 11.76
C TYR A 144 -11.33 -18.26 13.20
N VAL A 145 -12.59 -18.16 13.63
CA VAL A 145 -13.05 -18.50 14.99
C VAL A 145 -14.34 -19.33 14.99
#